data_9bdbe9c664605d80000b889678d5b292
#
_entry.id   9bdbe9c664605d80000b889678d5b292
#
_cell.length_a   1.000
_cell.length_b   1.000
_cell.length_c   1.000
_cell.angle_alpha   90.00
_cell.angle_beta   90.00
_cell.angle_gamma   90.00
#
_symmetry.space_group_name_H-M   'P 1'
#
loop_
_entity.id
_entity.type
_entity.pdbx_description
1 polymer ?
#
loop_
_entity_poly.entity_id
_entity_poly.type
_entity_poly.pdbx_seq_one_letter_code
_entity_poly.pdbx_strand_id
1 'polypeptide(L)'
;MSTKPAKQKELFGHPTGLYILFFTELWERFSYYGMRAILVLFLISASTGENPGFGWDEADAISLYGTYTMLVYVMSIAGGWVADKFWGQKRTVLIGGILLCFGHGILAVEALWAFYAGLGLIVLGVGGFSSIISIFVLGRK
;
A
#
# COMPACT_ATOMS: atom_id res chain seq x y z
N MET A 1 6.65 -39.39 16.84
CA MET A 1 7.79 -38.68 16.21
C MET A 1 7.70 -37.20 16.55
N SER A 2 8.54 -36.75 17.47
CA SER A 2 8.60 -35.36 17.89
C SER A 2 9.41 -34.58 16.85
N THR A 3 8.75 -33.84 15.97
CA THR A 3 9.40 -32.90 15.06
C THR A 3 9.89 -31.71 15.87
N LYS A 4 11.20 -31.67 16.16
CA LYS A 4 11.84 -30.48 16.72
C LYS A 4 11.51 -29.27 15.82
N PRO A 5 10.98 -28.17 16.39
CA PRO A 5 10.77 -26.95 15.59
C PRO A 5 12.11 -26.50 15.03
N ALA A 6 12.16 -26.25 13.73
CA ALA A 6 13.35 -25.72 13.07
C ALA A 6 13.80 -24.45 13.79
N LYS A 7 15.07 -24.41 14.25
CA LYS A 7 15.65 -23.19 14.84
C LYS A 7 15.50 -22.04 13.86
N GLN A 8 14.60 -21.13 14.15
CA GLN A 8 14.49 -19.88 13.40
C GLN A 8 15.77 -19.08 13.65
N LYS A 9 16.37 -18.54 12.57
CA LYS A 9 17.52 -17.66 12.69
C LYS A 9 17.08 -16.43 13.47
N GLU A 10 17.73 -16.17 14.59
CA GLU A 10 17.48 -15.01 15.43
C GLU A 10 18.58 -13.97 15.19
N LEU A 11 18.20 -12.71 15.10
CA LEU A 11 19.08 -11.56 15.03
C LEU A 11 18.72 -10.64 16.22
N PHE A 12 19.69 -10.31 17.07
CA PHE A 12 19.48 -9.52 18.29
C PHE A 12 18.33 -10.03 19.20
N GLY A 13 18.16 -11.36 19.28
CA GLY A 13 17.11 -11.97 20.11
C GLY A 13 15.70 -11.99 19.51
N HIS A 14 15.56 -11.60 18.24
CA HIS A 14 14.28 -11.61 17.52
C HIS A 14 14.36 -12.43 16.24
N PRO A 15 13.24 -13.08 15.81
CA PRO A 15 13.22 -13.82 14.56
C PRO A 15 13.52 -12.91 13.36
N THR A 16 14.35 -13.36 12.43
CA THR A 16 14.74 -12.59 11.22
C THR A 16 13.53 -12.13 10.40
N GLY A 17 12.44 -12.89 10.42
CA GLY A 17 11.20 -12.51 9.76
C GLY A 17 10.60 -11.19 10.26
N LEU A 18 10.83 -10.83 11.52
CA LEU A 18 10.36 -9.57 12.10
C LEU A 18 11.02 -8.37 11.43
N TYR A 19 12.33 -8.45 11.17
CA TYR A 19 13.06 -7.37 10.51
C TYR A 19 12.62 -7.20 9.07
N ILE A 20 12.40 -8.30 8.36
CA ILE A 20 11.90 -8.26 6.97
C ILE A 20 10.53 -7.57 6.94
N LEU A 21 9.60 -7.95 7.82
CA LEU A 21 8.29 -7.33 7.93
C LEU A 21 8.37 -5.84 8.27
N PHE A 22 9.23 -5.49 9.23
CA PHE A 22 9.45 -4.09 9.61
C PHE A 22 9.94 -3.23 8.45
N PHE A 23 10.97 -3.70 7.73
CA PHE A 23 11.51 -2.96 6.59
C PHE A 23 10.52 -2.89 5.43
N THR A 24 9.75 -3.95 5.20
CA THR A 24 8.72 -3.96 4.16
C THR A 24 7.61 -2.96 4.47
N GLU A 25 7.15 -2.91 5.72
CA GLU A 25 6.14 -1.93 6.15
C GLU A 25 6.68 -0.50 6.12
N LEU A 26 7.93 -0.29 6.59
CA LEU A 26 8.59 1.02 6.51
C LEU A 26 8.67 1.52 5.06
N TRP A 27 9.05 0.65 4.12
CA TRP A 27 9.15 0.98 2.71
C TRP A 27 7.79 1.28 2.09
N GLU A 28 6.76 0.49 2.42
CA GLU A 28 5.37 0.75 2.00
C GLU A 28 4.89 2.11 2.50
N ARG A 29 5.08 2.39 3.79
CA ARG A 29 4.72 3.69 4.39
C ARG A 29 5.46 4.84 3.73
N PHE A 30 6.76 4.71 3.51
CA PHE A 30 7.55 5.72 2.82
C PHE A 30 7.02 6.01 1.41
N SER A 31 6.75 4.97 0.63
CA SER A 31 6.21 5.08 -0.72
C SER A 31 4.82 5.72 -0.72
N TYR A 32 3.94 5.27 0.17
CA TYR A 32 2.57 5.77 0.29
C TYR A 32 2.51 7.24 0.72
N TYR A 33 3.23 7.62 1.78
CA TYR A 33 3.24 9.02 2.25
C TYR A 33 3.98 9.94 1.28
N GLY A 34 5.05 9.45 0.64
CA GLY A 34 5.75 10.19 -0.41
C GLY A 34 4.85 10.49 -1.60
N MET A 35 4.13 9.49 -2.10
CA MET A 35 3.15 9.67 -3.18
C MET A 35 2.06 10.66 -2.78
N ARG A 36 1.50 10.56 -1.57
CA ARG A 36 0.46 11.47 -1.07
C ARG A 36 0.93 12.92 -0.99
N ALA A 37 2.18 13.14 -0.57
CA ALA A 37 2.74 14.49 -0.48
C ALA A 37 2.85 15.15 -1.86
N ILE A 38 3.14 14.38 -2.89
CA ILE A 38 3.31 14.87 -4.27
C ILE A 38 1.97 14.93 -5.01
N LEU A 39 0.99 14.09 -4.64
CA LEU A 39 -0.26 13.91 -5.38
C LEU A 39 -1.01 15.23 -5.63
N VAL A 40 -1.25 16.01 -4.59
CA VAL A 40 -1.97 17.29 -4.69
C VAL A 40 -1.16 18.28 -5.53
N LEU A 41 0.16 18.37 -5.29
CA LEU A 41 1.04 19.24 -6.06
C LEU A 41 1.04 18.90 -7.54
N PHE A 42 1.05 17.63 -7.88
CA PHE A 42 0.98 17.16 -9.26
C PHE A 42 -0.36 17.54 -9.92
N LEU A 43 -1.48 17.40 -9.22
CA LEU A 43 -2.81 17.72 -9.73
C LEU A 43 -2.96 19.21 -10.04
N ILE A 44 -2.46 20.09 -9.16
CA ILE A 44 -2.57 21.56 -9.34
C ILE A 44 -1.48 22.16 -10.23
N SER A 45 -0.37 21.44 -10.45
CA SER A 45 0.72 21.94 -11.30
C SER A 45 0.22 22.22 -12.72
N ALA A 46 0.76 23.27 -13.33
CA ALA A 46 0.39 23.66 -14.68
C ALA A 46 0.58 22.50 -15.68
N SER A 47 -0.33 22.38 -16.64
CA SER A 47 -0.28 21.33 -17.67
C SER A 47 0.77 21.57 -18.75
N THR A 48 1.48 22.70 -18.68
CA THR A 48 2.53 23.11 -19.62
C THR A 48 3.79 23.49 -18.85
N GLY A 49 4.97 23.06 -19.34
CA GLY A 49 6.25 23.35 -18.69
C GLY A 49 7.19 22.16 -18.66
N GLU A 50 8.29 22.27 -17.93
CA GLU A 50 9.28 21.19 -17.78
C GLU A 50 8.78 20.00 -16.98
N ASN A 51 7.85 20.23 -16.06
CA ASN A 51 7.22 19.20 -15.23
C ASN A 51 5.70 19.40 -15.27
N PRO A 52 5.02 18.92 -16.33
CA PRO A 52 3.58 19.14 -16.49
C PRO A 52 2.78 18.33 -15.46
N GLY A 53 1.80 19.00 -14.84
CA GLY A 53 0.75 18.38 -14.03
C GLY A 53 -0.57 18.37 -14.77
N PHE A 54 -1.68 18.16 -14.05
CA PHE A 54 -3.01 18.17 -14.68
C PHE A 54 -3.66 19.57 -14.73
N GLY A 55 -3.12 20.54 -14.02
CA GLY A 55 -3.65 21.91 -13.99
C GLY A 55 -5.06 22.01 -13.41
N TRP A 56 -5.39 21.15 -12.45
CA TRP A 56 -6.70 21.14 -11.81
C TRP A 56 -6.86 22.30 -10.84
N ASP A 57 -8.10 22.69 -10.58
CA ASP A 57 -8.42 23.61 -9.50
C ASP A 57 -8.09 22.96 -8.13
N GLU A 58 -7.66 23.79 -7.18
CA GLU A 58 -7.23 23.31 -5.85
C GLU A 58 -8.37 22.59 -5.12
N ALA A 59 -9.61 23.06 -5.26
CA ALA A 59 -10.77 22.43 -4.64
C ALA A 59 -11.01 21.00 -5.16
N ASP A 60 -10.87 20.79 -6.47
CA ASP A 60 -11.04 19.48 -7.10
C ASP A 60 -9.90 18.53 -6.70
N ALA A 61 -8.66 19.03 -6.66
CA ALA A 61 -7.49 18.24 -6.23
C ALA A 61 -7.63 17.79 -4.77
N ILE A 62 -8.07 18.66 -3.87
CA ILE A 62 -8.31 18.33 -2.45
C ILE A 62 -9.47 17.35 -2.31
N SER A 63 -10.55 17.51 -3.09
CA SER A 63 -11.69 16.60 -3.10
C SER A 63 -11.28 15.18 -3.51
N LEU A 64 -10.50 15.05 -4.58
CA LEU A 64 -9.96 13.77 -5.01
C LEU A 64 -9.07 13.14 -3.93
N TYR A 65 -8.17 13.93 -3.34
CA TYR A 65 -7.29 13.49 -2.27
C TYR A 65 -8.07 12.96 -1.07
N GLY A 66 -9.13 13.65 -0.64
CA GLY A 66 -10.00 13.24 0.44
C GLY A 66 -10.71 11.92 0.13
N THR A 67 -11.28 11.80 -1.06
CA THR A 67 -11.95 10.59 -1.54
C THR A 67 -10.98 9.41 -1.61
N TYR A 68 -9.81 9.61 -2.20
CA TYR A 68 -8.75 8.60 -2.27
C TYR A 68 -8.35 8.11 -0.87
N THR A 69 -8.13 9.03 0.06
CA THR A 69 -7.75 8.70 1.44
C THR A 69 -8.84 7.91 2.15
N MET A 70 -10.10 8.31 2.00
CA MET A 70 -11.25 7.58 2.54
C MET A 70 -11.30 6.14 2.00
N LEU A 71 -11.15 5.98 0.69
CA LEU A 71 -11.15 4.65 0.05
C LEU A 71 -10.02 3.76 0.57
N VAL A 72 -8.83 4.30 0.80
CA VAL A 72 -7.70 3.54 1.38
C VAL A 72 -8.05 3.00 2.76
N TYR A 73 -8.68 3.81 3.63
CA TYR A 73 -9.09 3.34 4.95
C TYR A 73 -10.20 2.29 4.88
N VAL A 74 -11.22 2.49 4.04
CA VAL A 74 -12.30 1.52 3.84
C VAL A 74 -11.74 0.20 3.32
N MET A 75 -10.86 0.24 2.33
CA MET A 75 -10.25 -0.96 1.75
C MET A 75 -9.28 -1.66 2.71
N SER A 76 -8.65 -0.95 3.62
CA SER A 76 -7.83 -1.57 4.67
C SER A 76 -8.67 -2.44 5.61
N ILE A 77 -9.87 -2.00 5.96
CA ILE A 77 -10.80 -2.79 6.78
C ILE A 77 -11.34 -3.99 5.98
N ALA A 78 -11.77 -3.75 4.75
CA ALA A 78 -12.28 -4.81 3.88
C ALA A 78 -11.22 -5.87 3.55
N GLY A 79 -9.98 -5.43 3.28
CA GLY A 79 -8.84 -6.31 2.99
C GLY A 79 -8.47 -7.19 4.17
N GLY A 80 -8.48 -6.64 5.39
CA GLY A 80 -8.30 -7.42 6.62
C GLY A 80 -9.35 -8.53 6.75
N TRP A 81 -10.60 -8.20 6.54
CA TRP A 81 -11.70 -9.17 6.60
C TRP A 81 -11.59 -10.28 5.52
N VAL A 82 -11.23 -9.91 4.29
CA VAL A 82 -11.00 -10.88 3.20
C VAL A 82 -9.82 -11.80 3.50
N ALA A 83 -8.73 -11.24 4.06
CA ALA A 83 -7.56 -12.00 4.44
C ALA A 83 -7.88 -13.07 5.49
N ASP A 84 -8.68 -12.71 6.48
CA ASP A 84 -9.02 -13.62 7.59
C ASP A 84 -10.01 -14.71 7.16
N LYS A 85 -10.93 -14.40 6.23
CA LYS A 85 -12.04 -15.30 5.89
C LYS A 85 -11.78 -16.19 4.68
N PHE A 86 -11.08 -15.70 3.63
CA PHE A 86 -11.05 -16.38 2.34
C PHE A 86 -9.66 -16.84 1.89
N TRP A 87 -8.66 -15.96 1.88
CA TRP A 87 -7.40 -16.21 1.17
C TRP A 87 -6.22 -16.54 2.06
N GLY A 88 -6.35 -16.26 3.35
CA GLY A 88 -5.25 -16.36 4.29
C GLY A 88 -4.28 -15.18 4.15
N GLN A 89 -3.70 -14.81 5.27
CA GLN A 89 -2.91 -13.58 5.43
C GLN A 89 -1.71 -13.50 4.48
N LYS A 90 -0.95 -14.60 4.31
CA LYS A 90 0.27 -14.63 3.46
C LYS A 90 -0.04 -14.32 1.99
N ARG A 91 -1.12 -14.91 1.45
CA ARG A 91 -1.51 -14.69 0.05
C ARG A 91 -2.03 -13.29 -0.17
N THR A 92 -2.84 -12.77 0.75
CA THR A 92 -3.40 -11.42 0.67
C THR A 92 -2.32 -10.36 0.69
N VAL A 93 -1.31 -10.51 1.56
CA VAL A 93 -0.15 -9.61 1.62
C VAL A 93 0.66 -9.66 0.31
N LEU A 94 0.90 -10.84 -0.23
CA LEU A 94 1.64 -10.97 -1.49
C LEU A 94 0.91 -10.31 -2.66
N ILE A 95 -0.38 -10.56 -2.78
CA ILE A 95 -1.23 -9.95 -3.82
C ILE A 95 -1.29 -8.43 -3.62
N GLY A 96 -1.47 -7.96 -2.39
CA GLY A 96 -1.46 -6.53 -2.06
C GLY A 96 -0.15 -5.84 -2.44
N GLY A 97 0.99 -6.46 -2.15
CA GLY A 97 2.30 -5.97 -2.54
C GLY A 97 2.50 -5.89 -4.06
N ILE A 98 2.06 -6.91 -4.80
CA ILE A 98 2.10 -6.92 -6.27
C ILE A 98 1.23 -5.79 -6.83
N LEU A 99 0.00 -5.62 -6.32
CA LEU A 99 -0.89 -4.54 -6.74
C LEU A 99 -0.32 -3.15 -6.46
N LEU A 100 0.36 -2.97 -5.31
CA LEU A 100 1.07 -1.73 -5.00
C LEU A 100 2.18 -1.42 -6.01
N CYS A 101 3.00 -2.42 -6.34
CA CYS A 101 4.08 -2.25 -7.33
C CYS A 101 3.51 -1.87 -8.70
N PHE A 102 2.48 -2.54 -9.17
CA PHE A 102 1.82 -2.20 -10.44
C PHE A 102 1.14 -0.84 -10.39
N GLY A 103 0.46 -0.51 -9.29
CA GLY A 103 -0.19 0.78 -9.11
C GLY A 103 0.80 1.95 -9.21
N HIS A 104 1.93 1.86 -8.53
CA HIS A 104 2.98 2.88 -8.62
C HIS A 104 3.64 2.92 -10.00
N GLY A 105 3.83 1.76 -10.66
CA GLY A 105 4.35 1.69 -12.02
C GLY A 105 3.42 2.34 -13.04
N ILE A 106 2.12 2.15 -12.92
CA ILE A 106 1.12 2.76 -13.82
C ILE A 106 1.02 4.27 -13.59
N LEU A 107 1.17 4.75 -12.34
CA LEU A 107 1.22 6.19 -12.04
C LEU A 107 2.37 6.92 -12.75
N ALA A 108 3.42 6.22 -13.15
CA ALA A 108 4.52 6.79 -13.93
C ALA A 108 4.10 7.14 -15.38
N VAL A 109 2.95 6.66 -15.84
CA VAL A 109 2.41 7.00 -17.17
C VAL A 109 1.62 8.29 -17.06
N GLU A 110 2.03 9.32 -17.81
CA GLU A 110 1.40 10.65 -17.83
C GLU A 110 0.08 10.66 -18.62
N ALA A 111 -0.87 9.81 -18.21
CA ALA A 111 -2.19 9.73 -18.83
C ALA A 111 -3.27 9.68 -17.74
N LEU A 112 -4.38 10.38 -17.98
CA LEU A 112 -5.48 10.48 -17.01
C LEU A 112 -6.06 9.10 -16.64
N TRP A 113 -6.21 8.20 -17.61
CA TRP A 113 -6.68 6.84 -17.36
C TRP A 113 -5.71 6.03 -16.49
N ALA A 114 -4.39 6.18 -16.74
CA ALA A 114 -3.35 5.53 -15.98
C ALA A 114 -3.29 6.06 -14.54
N PHE A 115 -3.52 7.35 -14.35
CA PHE A 115 -3.60 7.99 -13.06
C PHE A 115 -4.72 7.37 -12.20
N TYR A 116 -5.96 7.31 -12.71
CA TYR A 116 -7.06 6.69 -11.97
C TYR A 116 -6.87 5.19 -11.76
N ALA A 117 -6.37 4.47 -12.77
CA ALA A 117 -6.07 3.04 -12.66
C ALA A 117 -4.99 2.78 -11.60
N GLY A 118 -3.92 3.58 -11.58
CA GLY A 118 -2.84 3.49 -10.60
C GLY A 118 -3.33 3.74 -9.17
N LEU A 119 -4.12 4.80 -8.96
CA LEU A 119 -4.74 5.08 -7.65
C LEU A 119 -5.65 3.94 -7.18
N GLY A 120 -6.48 3.40 -8.08
CA GLY A 120 -7.35 2.26 -7.77
C GLY A 120 -6.57 1.01 -7.36
N LEU A 121 -5.50 0.69 -8.08
CA LEU A 121 -4.62 -0.44 -7.74
C LEU A 121 -3.90 -0.24 -6.40
N ILE A 122 -3.48 0.98 -6.08
CA ILE A 122 -2.87 1.30 -4.79
C ILE A 122 -3.88 1.14 -3.66
N VAL A 123 -5.11 1.62 -3.83
CA VAL A 123 -6.20 1.45 -2.84
C VAL A 123 -6.44 -0.03 -2.55
N LEU A 124 -6.54 -0.87 -3.58
CA LEU A 124 -6.72 -2.32 -3.45
C LEU A 124 -5.48 -2.97 -2.81
N GLY A 125 -4.29 -2.56 -3.22
CA GLY A 125 -3.03 -3.07 -2.72
C GLY A 125 -2.81 -2.77 -1.25
N VAL A 126 -3.06 -1.54 -0.80
CA VAL A 126 -2.98 -1.15 0.62
C VAL A 126 -3.98 -1.95 1.45
N GLY A 127 -5.21 -2.18 0.94
CA GLY A 127 -6.19 -3.04 1.60
C GLY A 127 -5.67 -4.44 1.89
N GLY A 128 -5.06 -5.09 0.90
CA GLY A 128 -4.44 -6.41 1.06
C GLY A 128 -3.20 -6.39 1.97
N PHE A 129 -2.40 -5.34 1.87
CA PHE A 129 -1.14 -5.23 2.61
C PHE A 129 -1.34 -4.91 4.10
N SER A 130 -2.35 -4.13 4.46
CA SER A 130 -2.70 -3.79 5.85
C SER A 130 -3.01 -5.01 6.73
N SER A 131 -3.26 -6.17 6.12
CA SER A 131 -3.45 -7.44 6.81
C SER A 131 -2.20 -7.91 7.59
N ILE A 132 -1.01 -7.36 7.30
CA ILE A 132 0.24 -7.66 8.03
C ILE A 132 0.11 -7.31 9.52
N ILE A 133 -0.54 -6.20 9.84
CA ILE A 133 -0.70 -5.74 11.23
C ILE A 133 -1.54 -6.73 12.03
N SER A 134 -2.57 -7.31 11.40
CA SER A 134 -3.41 -8.33 12.04
C SER A 134 -2.63 -9.60 12.37
N ILE A 135 -1.67 -10.00 11.52
CA ILE A 135 -0.80 -11.16 11.77
C ILE A 135 0.04 -10.96 13.04
N PHE A 136 0.55 -9.74 13.23
CA PHE A 136 1.46 -9.45 14.33
C PHE A 136 0.74 -9.35 15.67
N VAL A 137 -0.50 -8.82 15.67
CA VAL A 137 -1.30 -8.63 16.87
C VAL A 137 -2.04 -9.91 17.28
N LEU A 138 -2.54 -10.69 16.32
CA LEU A 138 -3.36 -11.88 16.58
C LEU A 138 -2.57 -13.20 16.51
N GLY A 139 -1.42 -13.23 15.84
CA GLY A 139 -0.56 -14.42 15.69
C GLY A 139 0.16 -14.87 16.96
N ARG A 140 -0.15 -14.26 18.09
CA ARG A 140 0.41 -14.56 19.42
C ARG A 140 -0.48 -15.50 20.25
N LYS A 141 -1.34 -16.30 19.56
CA LYS A 141 -2.05 -17.40 20.22
C LYS A 141 -1.54 -18.75 19.74
#